data_39a52901ec41b1c87202034eb951b398
#
_entry.id   39a52901ec41b1c87202034eb951b398
#
_cell.length_a   1.000
_cell.length_b   1.000
_cell.length_c   1.000
_cell.angle_alpha   90.00
_cell.angle_beta   90.00
_cell.angle_gamma   90.00
#
_symmetry.space_group_name_H-M   'P 1'
#
loop_
_entity.id
_entity.type
_entity.pdbx_description
1 polymer ?
#
loop_
_entity_poly.entity_id
_entity_poly.type
_entity_poly.pdbx_seq_one_letter_code
_entity_poly.pdbx_strand_id
1 'polypeptide(L)'
;IEHPAVKNPMKYLEEKGYEVTWLGVDEKGHISLEERANAIRPDTILVSTILVNNETGVIQDAAAIGKLIKEKNPNTLYHVDAVQAFGKYPIDVQKMKIDLLTMSGHKIHGPKGVGMLYMRKGLKVRPFILGGGQQKGQRAGTENGAGVAGLGVAADVAFRSMKESIEHVKEVKKTLMDGILAMPDTQVNGDGLEAVSYTHLT
;
A
#
# COMPACT_ATOMS: atom_id res chain seq x y z
N ILE A 1 4.45 -6.52 -8.35
CA ILE A 1 5.15 -5.27 -7.97
C ILE A 1 5.08 -4.96 -6.46
N GLU A 2 4.70 -5.93 -5.63
CA GLU A 2 4.66 -5.77 -4.18
C GLU A 2 6.05 -5.48 -3.58
N HIS A 3 6.09 -4.69 -2.51
CA HIS A 3 7.30 -4.48 -1.72
C HIS A 3 7.77 -5.80 -1.06
N PRO A 4 9.07 -6.02 -0.83
CA PRO A 4 9.58 -7.23 -0.14
C PRO A 4 8.92 -7.53 1.20
N ALA A 5 8.43 -6.51 1.93
CA ALA A 5 7.69 -6.67 3.18
C ALA A 5 6.36 -7.46 3.02
N VAL A 6 5.81 -7.52 1.81
CA VAL A 6 4.64 -8.35 1.48
C VAL A 6 5.09 -9.62 0.74
N LYS A 7 5.99 -9.50 -0.24
CA LYS A 7 6.45 -10.64 -1.05
C LYS A 7 7.09 -11.75 -0.20
N ASN A 8 7.99 -11.39 0.72
CA ASN A 8 8.71 -12.40 1.49
C ASN A 8 7.79 -13.19 2.46
N PRO A 9 6.87 -12.56 3.21
CA PRO A 9 5.86 -13.30 3.97
C PRO A 9 4.99 -14.24 3.11
N MET A 10 4.61 -13.81 1.89
CA MET A 10 3.81 -14.67 1.00
C MET A 10 4.62 -15.88 0.53
N LYS A 11 5.90 -15.70 0.16
CA LYS A 11 6.80 -16.83 -0.16
C LYS A 11 6.96 -17.80 1.02
N TYR A 12 7.10 -17.26 2.23
CA TYR A 12 7.16 -18.10 3.43
C TYR A 12 5.87 -18.90 3.63
N LEU A 13 4.70 -18.32 3.31
CA LEU A 13 3.43 -19.06 3.38
C LEU A 13 3.35 -20.16 2.32
N GLU A 14 3.87 -19.93 1.10
CA GLU A 14 4.00 -21.01 0.09
C GLU A 14 4.81 -22.20 0.62
N GLU A 15 5.95 -21.94 1.27
CA GLU A 15 6.77 -22.97 1.92
C GLU A 15 6.03 -23.71 3.03
N LYS A 16 4.97 -23.12 3.60
CA LYS A 16 4.11 -23.71 4.62
C LYS A 16 2.87 -24.42 4.04
N GLY A 17 2.78 -24.53 2.72
CA GLY A 17 1.72 -25.25 2.02
C GLY A 17 0.48 -24.41 1.70
N TYR A 18 0.54 -23.09 1.86
CA TYR A 18 -0.51 -22.21 1.34
C TYR A 18 -0.32 -22.01 -0.16
N GLU A 19 -1.40 -21.96 -0.90
CA GLU A 19 -1.36 -21.64 -2.32
C GLU A 19 -1.36 -20.12 -2.52
N VAL A 20 -0.33 -19.60 -3.19
CA VAL A 20 -0.19 -18.17 -3.50
C VAL A 20 -0.17 -17.98 -5.01
N THR A 21 -1.09 -17.15 -5.51
CA THR A 21 -1.14 -16.77 -6.93
C THR A 21 -0.48 -15.40 -7.09
N TRP A 22 0.59 -15.36 -7.87
CA TRP A 22 1.32 -14.14 -8.22
C TRP A 22 0.78 -13.59 -9.54
N LEU A 23 0.18 -12.39 -9.49
CA LEU A 23 -0.30 -11.72 -10.69
C LEU A 23 0.80 -10.92 -11.36
N GLY A 24 0.79 -10.90 -12.68
CA GLY A 24 1.63 -10.02 -13.49
C GLY A 24 1.14 -8.57 -13.49
N VAL A 25 1.89 -7.72 -14.17
CA VAL A 25 1.53 -6.34 -14.48
C VAL A 25 1.83 -6.06 -15.95
N ASP A 26 1.14 -5.08 -16.50
CA ASP A 26 1.45 -4.56 -17.84
C ASP A 26 2.77 -3.75 -17.86
N GLU A 27 3.14 -3.24 -19.02
CA GLU A 27 4.36 -2.44 -19.22
C GLU A 27 4.41 -1.16 -18.37
N LYS A 28 3.25 -0.66 -17.94
CA LYS A 28 3.12 0.50 -17.06
C LYS A 28 3.10 0.13 -15.58
N GLY A 29 2.95 -1.15 -15.25
CA GLY A 29 2.90 -1.65 -13.89
C GLY A 29 1.49 -1.79 -13.31
N HIS A 30 0.43 -1.73 -14.12
CA HIS A 30 -0.95 -1.97 -13.68
C HIS A 30 -1.29 -3.45 -13.69
N ILE A 31 -2.09 -3.86 -12.72
CA ILE A 31 -2.58 -5.22 -12.61
C ILE A 31 -3.88 -5.34 -13.40
N SER A 32 -4.00 -6.36 -14.27
CA SER A 32 -5.23 -6.68 -14.99
C SER A 32 -6.36 -7.05 -14.03
N LEU A 33 -7.53 -6.39 -14.17
CA LEU A 33 -8.72 -6.74 -13.40
C LEU A 33 -9.28 -8.11 -13.83
N GLU A 34 -9.15 -8.47 -15.10
CA GLU A 34 -9.59 -9.76 -15.63
C GLU A 34 -8.75 -10.91 -15.07
N GLU A 35 -7.41 -10.80 -15.12
CA GLU A 35 -6.51 -11.79 -14.54
C GLU A 35 -6.80 -11.99 -13.05
N ARG A 36 -7.02 -10.92 -12.33
CA ARG A 36 -7.39 -10.97 -10.91
C ARG A 36 -8.74 -11.64 -10.68
N ALA A 37 -9.74 -11.32 -11.49
CA ALA A 37 -11.06 -11.94 -11.39
C ALA A 37 -11.00 -13.47 -11.56
N ASN A 38 -10.11 -13.93 -12.42
CA ASN A 38 -9.89 -15.36 -12.68
C ASN A 38 -9.06 -16.04 -11.58
N ALA A 39 -8.22 -15.29 -10.88
CA ALA A 39 -7.38 -15.79 -9.78
C ALA A 39 -8.13 -15.96 -8.46
N ILE A 40 -9.26 -15.24 -8.26
CA ILE A 40 -10.05 -15.35 -7.02
C ILE A 40 -10.88 -16.63 -7.05
N ARG A 41 -10.61 -17.53 -6.10
CA ARG A 41 -11.29 -18.80 -5.89
C ARG A 41 -12.23 -18.73 -4.67
N PRO A 42 -13.15 -19.71 -4.52
CA PRO A 42 -14.02 -19.80 -3.32
C PRO A 42 -13.24 -19.94 -2.01
N ASP A 43 -12.05 -20.51 -2.05
CA ASP A 43 -11.14 -20.71 -0.91
C ASP A 43 -10.07 -19.62 -0.77
N THR A 44 -10.09 -18.56 -1.60
CA THR A 44 -9.18 -17.43 -1.48
C THR A 44 -9.47 -16.66 -0.20
N ILE A 45 -8.52 -16.64 0.73
CA ILE A 45 -8.67 -15.99 2.05
C ILE A 45 -8.21 -14.54 2.05
N LEU A 46 -7.21 -14.18 1.23
CA LEU A 46 -6.59 -12.85 1.22
C LEU A 46 -6.17 -12.47 -0.20
N VAL A 47 -6.46 -11.24 -0.57
CA VAL A 47 -5.83 -10.54 -1.71
C VAL A 47 -5.04 -9.38 -1.14
N SER A 48 -3.78 -9.25 -1.54
CA SER A 48 -2.92 -8.14 -1.15
C SER A 48 -2.48 -7.35 -2.38
N THR A 49 -2.54 -6.02 -2.30
CA THR A 49 -2.03 -5.14 -3.36
C THR A 49 -1.35 -3.91 -2.78
N ILE A 50 -0.21 -3.54 -3.37
CA ILE A 50 0.38 -2.24 -3.13
C ILE A 50 -0.47 -1.18 -3.83
N LEU A 51 -0.85 -0.11 -3.12
CA LEU A 51 -1.66 0.96 -3.71
C LEU A 51 -0.84 1.87 -4.60
N VAL A 52 0.33 2.28 -4.12
CA VAL A 52 1.31 3.07 -4.88
C VAL A 52 2.64 2.32 -4.84
N ASN A 53 3.16 1.98 -6.01
CA ASN A 53 4.44 1.27 -6.08
C ASN A 53 5.61 2.18 -5.66
N ASN A 54 6.53 1.63 -4.88
CA ASN A 54 7.64 2.39 -4.29
C ASN A 54 8.77 2.76 -5.28
N GLU A 55 8.80 2.16 -6.46
CA GLU A 55 9.83 2.41 -7.48
C GLU A 55 9.26 3.23 -8.64
N THR A 56 8.17 2.78 -9.24
CA THR A 56 7.56 3.43 -10.42
C THR A 56 6.56 4.52 -10.05
N GLY A 57 6.00 4.46 -8.84
CA GLY A 57 4.94 5.38 -8.40
C GLY A 57 3.56 5.09 -9.00
N VAL A 58 3.41 4.00 -9.76
CA VAL A 58 2.14 3.60 -10.36
C VAL A 58 1.08 3.35 -9.30
N ILE A 59 -0.12 3.86 -9.54
CA ILE A 59 -1.27 3.75 -8.64
C ILE A 59 -2.16 2.61 -9.12
N GLN A 60 -2.49 1.67 -8.22
CA GLN A 60 -3.48 0.63 -8.50
C GLN A 60 -4.88 1.12 -8.16
N ASP A 61 -5.88 0.79 -8.98
CA ASP A 61 -7.28 1.10 -8.68
C ASP A 61 -7.83 0.21 -7.54
N ALA A 62 -7.52 0.61 -6.30
CA ALA A 62 -7.94 -0.12 -5.12
C ALA A 62 -9.47 -0.21 -4.99
N ALA A 63 -10.22 0.76 -5.50
CA ALA A 63 -11.68 0.75 -5.42
C ALA A 63 -12.27 -0.30 -6.37
N ALA A 64 -11.83 -0.36 -7.63
CA ALA A 64 -12.24 -1.39 -8.58
C ALA A 64 -11.81 -2.79 -8.10
N ILE A 65 -10.59 -2.91 -7.57
CA ILE A 65 -10.08 -4.17 -7.01
C ILE A 65 -10.94 -4.64 -5.84
N GLY A 66 -11.19 -3.78 -4.88
CA GLY A 66 -11.97 -4.13 -3.69
C GLY A 66 -13.41 -4.51 -4.05
N LYS A 67 -14.04 -3.80 -4.98
CA LYS A 67 -15.35 -4.15 -5.52
C LYS A 67 -15.34 -5.55 -6.13
N LEU A 68 -14.40 -5.82 -7.05
CA LEU A 68 -14.25 -7.11 -7.72
C LEU A 68 -14.06 -8.25 -6.72
N ILE A 69 -13.20 -8.08 -5.71
CA ILE A 69 -12.97 -9.10 -4.67
C ILE A 69 -14.29 -9.46 -3.98
N LYS A 70 -15.06 -8.44 -3.55
CA LYS A 70 -16.32 -8.67 -2.82
C LYS A 70 -17.43 -9.24 -3.69
N GLU A 71 -17.42 -8.97 -4.99
CA GLU A 71 -18.34 -9.58 -5.95
C GLU A 71 -18.02 -11.06 -6.23
N LYS A 72 -16.72 -11.41 -6.30
CA LYS A 72 -16.27 -12.79 -6.57
C LYS A 72 -16.34 -13.69 -5.33
N ASN A 73 -15.84 -13.19 -4.21
CA ASN A 73 -15.89 -13.88 -2.92
C ASN A 73 -15.95 -12.88 -1.78
N PRO A 74 -17.12 -12.61 -1.18
CA PRO A 74 -17.28 -11.61 -0.12
C PRO A 74 -16.50 -11.94 1.16
N ASN A 75 -16.09 -13.21 1.36
CA ASN A 75 -15.32 -13.65 2.51
C ASN A 75 -13.81 -13.38 2.35
N THR A 76 -13.33 -13.19 1.13
CA THR A 76 -11.92 -12.85 0.87
C THR A 76 -11.59 -11.50 1.48
N LEU A 77 -10.54 -11.45 2.29
CA LEU A 77 -10.03 -10.22 2.87
C LEU A 77 -9.22 -9.44 1.82
N TYR A 78 -9.36 -8.11 1.84
CA TYR A 78 -8.57 -7.23 1.02
C TYR A 78 -7.58 -6.45 1.86
N HIS A 79 -6.29 -6.74 1.68
CA HIS A 79 -5.17 -6.00 2.25
C HIS A 79 -4.59 -5.03 1.23
N VAL A 80 -4.29 -3.82 1.69
CA VAL A 80 -3.64 -2.78 0.89
C VAL A 80 -2.35 -2.34 1.60
N ASP A 81 -1.22 -2.48 0.92
CA ASP A 81 0.00 -1.79 1.30
C ASP A 81 -0.09 -0.34 0.85
N ALA A 82 -0.34 0.56 1.82
CA ALA A 82 -0.47 1.98 1.59
C ALA A 82 0.76 2.79 2.06
N VAL A 83 1.89 2.13 2.26
CA VAL A 83 3.12 2.77 2.77
C VAL A 83 3.52 3.97 1.93
N GLN A 84 3.39 3.91 0.61
CA GLN A 84 3.69 5.03 -0.29
C GLN A 84 2.49 5.94 -0.56
N ALA A 85 1.27 5.50 -0.27
CA ALA A 85 0.05 6.24 -0.54
C ALA A 85 -0.43 7.09 0.65
N PHE A 86 -0.23 6.61 1.88
CA PHE A 86 -0.76 7.26 3.08
C PHE A 86 -0.24 8.69 3.23
N GLY A 87 -1.16 9.65 3.41
CA GLY A 87 -0.85 11.08 3.49
C GLY A 87 -0.47 11.75 2.15
N LYS A 88 -0.53 11.01 1.02
CA LYS A 88 -0.10 11.46 -0.30
C LYS A 88 -1.14 11.16 -1.39
N TYR A 89 -2.04 10.25 -1.10
CA TYR A 89 -3.14 9.86 -1.98
C TYR A 89 -4.41 9.69 -1.15
N PRO A 90 -5.59 10.12 -1.64
CA PRO A 90 -6.84 9.97 -0.91
C PRO A 90 -7.21 8.49 -0.75
N ILE A 91 -7.39 8.05 0.48
CA ILE A 91 -7.78 6.67 0.80
C ILE A 91 -9.09 6.70 1.59
N ASP A 92 -10.12 6.05 1.05
CA ASP A 92 -11.38 5.79 1.73
C ASP A 92 -11.54 4.27 1.87
N VAL A 93 -11.22 3.74 3.03
CA VAL A 93 -11.22 2.30 3.30
C VAL A 93 -12.60 1.65 3.09
N GLN A 94 -13.69 2.41 3.27
CA GLN A 94 -15.05 1.90 3.09
C GLN A 94 -15.42 1.82 1.61
N LYS A 95 -15.18 2.88 0.85
CA LYS A 95 -15.43 2.92 -0.60
C LYS A 95 -14.55 1.93 -1.34
N MET A 96 -13.29 1.81 -0.94
CA MET A 96 -12.32 0.87 -1.52
C MET A 96 -12.50 -0.56 -1.00
N LYS A 97 -13.43 -0.83 -0.08
CA LYS A 97 -13.68 -2.17 0.50
C LYS A 97 -12.45 -2.80 1.15
N ILE A 98 -11.59 -1.99 1.72
CA ILE A 98 -10.34 -2.43 2.35
C ILE A 98 -10.65 -3.02 3.73
N ASP A 99 -10.17 -4.22 3.99
CA ASP A 99 -10.29 -4.90 5.30
C ASP A 99 -9.06 -4.67 6.17
N LEU A 100 -7.88 -4.60 5.55
CA LEU A 100 -6.58 -4.40 6.19
C LEU A 100 -5.77 -3.35 5.39
N LEU A 101 -5.13 -2.41 6.10
CA LEU A 101 -4.25 -1.45 5.45
C LEU A 101 -3.01 -1.22 6.29
N THR A 102 -1.84 -1.30 5.65
CA THR A 102 -0.55 -1.05 6.30
C THR A 102 0.05 0.29 5.88
N MET A 103 0.68 0.97 6.82
CA MET A 103 1.45 2.18 6.57
C MET A 103 2.68 2.26 7.49
N SER A 104 3.66 3.06 7.12
CA SER A 104 4.90 3.27 7.88
C SER A 104 5.15 4.77 8.12
N GLY A 105 5.44 5.13 9.37
CA GLY A 105 5.58 6.53 9.79
C GLY A 105 6.69 7.30 9.09
N HIS A 106 7.83 6.64 8.83
CA HIS A 106 8.98 7.30 8.18
C HIS A 106 8.72 7.73 6.73
N LYS A 107 7.65 7.26 6.09
CA LYS A 107 7.26 7.67 4.73
C LYS A 107 6.43 8.95 4.69
N ILE A 108 5.99 9.42 5.85
CA ILE A 108 5.27 10.70 6.04
C ILE A 108 6.01 11.63 7.00
N HIS A 109 7.34 11.55 7.04
CA HIS A 109 8.22 12.33 7.92
C HIS A 109 8.01 12.08 9.42
N GLY A 110 7.35 11.00 9.79
CA GLY A 110 7.21 10.54 11.18
C GLY A 110 8.42 9.75 11.68
N PRO A 111 8.42 9.34 12.95
CA PRO A 111 9.51 8.58 13.53
C PRO A 111 9.74 7.25 12.82
N LYS A 112 11.01 6.81 12.77
CA LYS A 112 11.37 5.46 12.32
C LYS A 112 10.93 4.42 13.34
N GLY A 113 10.69 3.18 12.90
CA GLY A 113 10.33 2.07 13.78
C GLY A 113 8.88 2.09 14.27
N VAL A 114 8.03 2.97 13.72
CA VAL A 114 6.60 3.03 14.02
C VAL A 114 5.78 2.97 12.72
N GLY A 115 4.68 2.25 12.78
CA GLY A 115 3.72 2.13 11.68
C GLY A 115 2.34 1.76 12.23
N MET A 116 1.38 1.58 11.35
CA MET A 116 0.00 1.26 11.69
C MET A 116 -0.53 0.14 10.80
N LEU A 117 -1.33 -0.74 11.39
CA LEU A 117 -2.21 -1.65 10.69
C LEU A 117 -3.65 -1.22 10.98
N TYR A 118 -4.37 -0.74 9.96
CA TYR A 118 -5.81 -0.62 10.03
C TYR A 118 -6.44 -2.01 9.87
N MET A 119 -7.40 -2.30 10.72
CA MET A 119 -8.25 -3.49 10.61
C MET A 119 -9.71 -3.07 10.64
N ARG A 120 -10.49 -3.54 9.68
CA ARG A 120 -11.94 -3.30 9.64
C ARG A 120 -12.59 -3.79 10.94
N LYS A 121 -13.50 -3.00 11.48
CA LYS A 121 -14.24 -3.36 12.71
C LYS A 121 -14.89 -4.74 12.57
N GLY A 122 -14.73 -5.57 13.58
CA GLY A 122 -15.27 -6.93 13.64
C GLY A 122 -14.37 -8.01 13.02
N LEU A 123 -13.29 -7.62 12.32
CA LEU A 123 -12.32 -8.58 11.83
C LEU A 123 -11.50 -9.14 13.00
N LYS A 124 -11.35 -10.47 13.04
CA LYS A 124 -10.51 -11.17 14.00
C LYS A 124 -9.30 -11.75 13.29
N VAL A 125 -8.12 -11.28 13.66
CA VAL A 125 -6.83 -11.79 13.16
C VAL A 125 -6.09 -12.42 14.34
N ARG A 126 -5.52 -13.59 14.14
CA ARG A 126 -4.70 -14.23 15.19
C ARG A 126 -3.42 -13.40 15.38
N PRO A 127 -3.08 -13.02 16.62
CA PRO A 127 -1.84 -12.32 16.92
C PRO A 127 -0.62 -13.13 16.47
N PHE A 128 0.32 -12.49 15.82
CA PHE A 128 1.59 -13.13 15.46
C PHE A 128 2.64 -13.00 16.58
N ILE A 129 2.67 -11.85 17.27
CA ILE A 129 3.55 -11.63 18.43
C ILE A 129 2.75 -11.87 19.69
N LEU A 130 3.09 -12.95 20.41
CA LEU A 130 2.40 -13.37 21.63
C LEU A 130 3.09 -12.79 22.87
N GLY A 131 2.31 -12.55 23.94
CA GLY A 131 2.80 -12.01 25.20
C GLY A 131 1.68 -11.35 26.02
N GLY A 132 1.91 -10.13 26.50
CA GLY A 132 0.92 -9.36 27.26
C GLY A 132 -0.27 -8.86 26.43
N GLY A 133 -1.23 -8.21 27.09
CA GLY A 133 -2.49 -7.78 26.49
C GLY A 133 -2.46 -6.43 25.75
N GLN A 134 -1.28 -5.91 25.40
CA GLN A 134 -1.15 -4.65 24.69
C GLN A 134 -1.89 -4.68 23.33
N GLN A 135 -2.31 -3.52 22.84
CA GLN A 135 -3.14 -3.41 21.63
C GLN A 135 -4.35 -4.36 21.64
N LYS A 136 -5.02 -4.49 22.81
CA LYS A 136 -6.16 -5.39 23.01
C LYS A 136 -5.83 -6.86 22.69
N GLY A 137 -4.60 -7.28 22.96
CA GLY A 137 -4.11 -8.63 22.68
C GLY A 137 -3.72 -8.88 21.22
N GLN A 138 -3.75 -7.89 20.36
CA GLN A 138 -3.41 -8.05 18.93
C GLN A 138 -1.90 -8.00 18.67
N ARG A 139 -1.16 -7.29 19.51
CA ARG A 139 0.30 -7.18 19.39
C ARG A 139 0.89 -6.93 20.77
N ALA A 140 1.54 -7.94 21.33
CA ALA A 140 2.18 -7.86 22.63
C ALA A 140 3.44 -6.96 22.63
N GLY A 141 3.81 -6.45 23.79
CA GLY A 141 4.95 -5.58 24.02
C GLY A 141 4.52 -4.16 24.38
N THR A 142 5.29 -3.52 25.27
CA THR A 142 5.04 -2.14 25.71
C THR A 142 4.94 -1.21 24.51
N GLU A 143 3.91 -0.37 24.51
CA GLU A 143 3.63 0.54 23.41
C GLU A 143 4.69 1.64 23.33
N ASN A 144 5.16 1.92 22.12
CA ASN A 144 6.05 3.04 21.82
C ASN A 144 5.25 4.36 21.81
N GLY A 145 4.84 4.85 22.99
CA GLY A 145 4.00 6.03 23.11
C GLY A 145 4.57 7.28 22.42
N ALA A 146 5.88 7.50 22.53
CA ALA A 146 6.54 8.64 21.86
C ALA A 146 6.48 8.50 20.33
N GLY A 147 6.76 7.31 19.80
CA GLY A 147 6.68 7.04 18.37
C GLY A 147 5.23 7.15 17.83
N VAL A 148 4.25 6.65 18.59
CA VAL A 148 2.83 6.76 18.22
C VAL A 148 2.35 8.21 18.22
N ALA A 149 2.74 9.01 19.21
CA ALA A 149 2.43 10.44 19.25
C ALA A 149 3.05 11.19 18.05
N GLY A 150 4.34 10.94 17.77
CA GLY A 150 5.02 11.51 16.60
C GLY A 150 4.40 11.07 15.27
N LEU A 151 3.95 9.82 15.16
CA LEU A 151 3.21 9.34 13.99
C LEU A 151 1.88 10.09 13.82
N GLY A 152 1.14 10.33 14.93
CA GLY A 152 -0.10 11.09 14.91
C GLY A 152 0.09 12.51 14.39
N VAL A 153 1.13 13.21 14.87
CA VAL A 153 1.49 14.57 14.39
C VAL A 153 1.87 14.53 12.90
N ALA A 154 2.70 13.59 12.48
CA ALA A 154 3.11 13.46 11.08
C ALA A 154 1.90 13.19 10.15
N ALA A 155 0.97 12.34 10.57
CA ALA A 155 -0.26 12.08 9.83
C ALA A 155 -1.12 13.35 9.71
N ASP A 156 -1.33 14.06 10.82
CA ASP A 156 -2.12 15.29 10.84
C ASP A 156 -1.54 16.36 9.87
N VAL A 157 -0.22 16.58 9.91
CA VAL A 157 0.46 17.48 8.98
C VAL A 157 0.30 17.02 7.54
N ALA A 158 0.56 15.73 7.25
CA ALA A 158 0.46 15.18 5.91
C ALA A 158 -0.94 15.34 5.31
N PHE A 159 -1.99 15.11 6.09
CA PHE A 159 -3.38 15.24 5.60
C PHE A 159 -3.80 16.69 5.43
N ARG A 160 -3.37 17.60 6.30
CA ARG A 160 -3.70 19.04 6.15
C ARG A 160 -3.06 19.65 4.89
N SER A 161 -1.81 19.31 4.59
CA SER A 161 -1.06 19.85 3.45
C SER A 161 -1.14 18.98 2.19
N MET A 162 -1.90 17.87 2.21
CA MET A 162 -1.85 16.85 1.17
C MET A 162 -2.07 17.42 -0.24
N LYS A 163 -3.09 18.27 -0.43
CA LYS A 163 -3.40 18.84 -1.74
C LYS A 163 -2.28 19.73 -2.27
N GLU A 164 -1.82 20.65 -1.44
CA GLU A 164 -0.74 21.59 -1.79
C GLU A 164 0.57 20.84 -2.07
N SER A 165 0.89 19.86 -1.23
CA SER A 165 2.09 19.03 -1.40
C SER A 165 2.06 18.22 -2.71
N ILE A 166 0.90 17.66 -3.08
CA ILE A 166 0.73 16.91 -4.34
C ILE A 166 0.93 17.85 -5.54
N GLU A 167 0.33 19.04 -5.53
CA GLU A 167 0.46 20.02 -6.59
C GLU A 167 1.93 20.45 -6.77
N HIS A 168 2.60 20.81 -5.67
CA HIS A 168 4.02 21.18 -5.69
C HIS A 168 4.91 20.05 -6.23
N VAL A 169 4.72 18.84 -5.75
CA VAL A 169 5.51 17.68 -6.23
C VAL A 169 5.28 17.41 -7.71
N LYS A 170 4.06 17.57 -8.22
CA LYS A 170 3.76 17.43 -9.66
C LYS A 170 4.51 18.45 -10.50
N GLU A 171 4.59 19.71 -10.06
CA GLU A 171 5.33 20.77 -10.74
C GLU A 171 6.83 20.47 -10.82
N VAL A 172 7.43 20.12 -9.67
CA VAL A 172 8.85 19.75 -9.58
C VAL A 172 9.16 18.53 -10.45
N LYS A 173 8.31 17.50 -10.35
CA LYS A 173 8.44 16.28 -11.15
C LYS A 173 8.36 16.58 -12.66
N LYS A 174 7.42 17.44 -13.06
CA LYS A 174 7.29 17.85 -14.47
C LYS A 174 8.56 18.51 -14.96
N THR A 175 9.11 19.48 -14.23
CA THR A 175 10.35 20.17 -14.57
C THR A 175 11.51 19.19 -14.75
N LEU A 176 11.65 18.23 -13.84
CA LEU A 176 12.68 17.21 -13.92
C LEU A 176 12.50 16.28 -15.13
N MET A 177 11.27 15.82 -15.36
CA MET A 177 10.95 14.95 -16.49
C MET A 177 11.20 15.65 -17.83
N ASP A 178 10.77 16.91 -17.98
CA ASP A 178 11.01 17.69 -19.18
C ASP A 178 12.50 17.83 -19.47
N GLY A 179 13.32 18.06 -18.43
CA GLY A 179 14.77 18.14 -18.55
C GLY A 179 15.44 16.81 -18.94
N ILE A 180 15.01 15.71 -18.32
CA ILE A 180 15.57 14.38 -18.62
C ILE A 180 15.16 13.92 -20.03
N LEU A 181 13.89 14.09 -20.41
CA LEU A 181 13.38 13.68 -21.72
C LEU A 181 13.95 14.50 -22.89
N ALA A 182 14.56 15.65 -22.60
CA ALA A 182 15.33 16.39 -23.59
C ALA A 182 16.70 15.75 -23.91
N MET A 183 17.17 14.81 -23.11
CA MET A 183 18.40 14.06 -23.35
C MET A 183 18.13 12.86 -24.27
N PRO A 184 19.07 12.50 -25.15
CA PRO A 184 18.91 11.30 -25.99
C PRO A 184 18.87 10.02 -25.14
N ASP A 185 18.23 8.99 -25.68
CA ASP A 185 18.17 7.63 -25.11
C ASP A 185 17.54 7.54 -23.71
N THR A 186 16.63 8.45 -23.37
CA THR A 186 15.87 8.44 -22.11
C THR A 186 14.40 8.10 -22.34
N GLN A 187 13.80 7.38 -21.39
CA GLN A 187 12.39 7.05 -21.40
C GLN A 187 11.77 7.12 -20.00
N VAL A 188 10.46 7.27 -19.94
CA VAL A 188 9.70 7.20 -18.69
C VAL A 188 9.17 5.79 -18.48
N ASN A 189 9.37 5.23 -17.29
CA ASN A 189 8.75 3.98 -16.88
C ASN A 189 7.52 4.27 -16.01
N GLY A 190 6.41 3.54 -16.25
CA GLY A 190 5.14 3.72 -15.52
C GLY A 190 4.27 4.86 -16.11
N ASP A 191 3.39 5.44 -15.29
CA ASP A 191 2.39 6.44 -15.72
C ASP A 191 2.90 7.88 -15.83
N GLY A 192 4.19 8.08 -15.79
CA GLY A 192 4.76 9.43 -15.93
C GLY A 192 4.23 10.40 -14.86
N LEU A 193 3.63 11.52 -15.27
CA LEU A 193 3.15 12.57 -14.35
C LEU A 193 1.95 12.13 -13.50
N GLU A 194 1.18 11.14 -13.93
CA GLU A 194 0.04 10.63 -13.17
C GLU A 194 0.47 9.74 -11.98
N ALA A 195 1.69 9.20 -12.02
CA ALA A 195 2.23 8.43 -10.91
C ALA A 195 2.51 9.30 -9.68
N VAL A 196 2.04 8.88 -8.52
CA VAL A 196 2.35 9.51 -7.22
C VAL A 196 3.70 9.01 -6.73
N SER A 197 4.80 9.40 -7.34
CA SER A 197 6.12 9.08 -6.81
C SER A 197 7.03 10.29 -6.78
N TYR A 198 7.68 10.47 -5.68
CA TYR A 198 8.81 11.33 -5.47
C TYR A 198 9.97 10.58 -4.86
N THR A 199 9.93 9.28 -4.89
CA THR A 199 10.99 8.47 -4.35
C THR A 199 11.75 7.82 -5.50
N HIS A 200 12.98 8.16 -5.58
CA HIS A 200 14.02 7.52 -6.37
C HIS A 200 13.97 7.78 -7.88
N LEU A 201 14.62 8.88 -8.22
CA LEU A 201 15.43 8.94 -9.40
C LEU A 201 16.72 8.18 -9.07
N THR A 202 16.82 6.96 -9.49
CA THR A 202 18.09 6.26 -9.66
C THR A 202 18.47 6.34 -11.11
#